data_31aa1024d516a188002c937dcd28aa43
#
_entry.id   31aa1024d516a188002c937dcd28aa43
#
_cell.length_a   1.000
_cell.length_b   1.000
_cell.length_c   1.000
_cell.angle_alpha   90.00
_cell.angle_beta   90.00
_cell.angle_gamma   90.00
#
_symmetry.space_group_name_H-M   'P 1'
#
loop_
_entity.id
_entity.type
_entity.pdbx_description
1 polymer ?
#
loop_
_entity_poly.entity_id
_entity_poly.type
_entity_poly.pdbx_seq_one_letter_code
_entity_poly.pdbx_strand_id
1 'polypeptide(L)'
;ASDVYKRQVLGIVIGALAGYNLKNILTSGVYLGAALVLIPKMASLLMEGLMPISEAAQAFISKRFSNRGKIYIGLDSAVGVGHPITLTVALILVPVAVFLAVILPGNTVLPMADLSCIPYMLVLIVPLVGGNGFRAIITGIIALAGGLYISTDLAAVTTSVAHTVDAATYNGVTQISSICDGANPLTWLIYRAGNLSIVALAVVGVIALALAFLNRQRIIKAAHAEQN
;
A
#
# COMPACT_ATOMS: atom_id res chain seq x y z
N ALA A 1 24.48 -4.58 -7.69
CA ALA A 1 24.45 -4.17 -9.12
C ALA A 1 23.43 -4.97 -9.93
N SER A 2 23.35 -6.30 -9.77
CA SER A 2 22.43 -7.15 -10.56
C SER A 2 20.94 -6.77 -10.42
N ASP A 3 20.52 -6.34 -9.24
CA ASP A 3 19.11 -6.02 -8.99
C ASP A 3 18.67 -4.69 -9.61
N VAL A 4 19.58 -3.74 -9.76
CA VAL A 4 19.30 -2.48 -10.45
C VAL A 4 19.04 -2.74 -11.93
N TYR A 5 19.87 -3.55 -12.56
CA TYR A 5 19.71 -3.92 -13.99
C TYR A 5 18.39 -4.64 -14.25
N LYS A 6 17.99 -5.57 -13.39
CA LYS A 6 16.70 -6.27 -13.53
C LYS A 6 15.52 -5.30 -13.51
N ARG A 7 15.57 -4.30 -12.64
CA ARG A 7 14.52 -3.27 -12.51
C ARG A 7 14.53 -2.29 -13.68
N GLN A 8 15.71 -1.96 -14.22
CA GLN A 8 15.84 -1.17 -15.46
C GLN A 8 15.28 -1.91 -16.67
N VAL A 9 15.58 -3.21 -16.80
CA VAL A 9 15.03 -4.05 -17.88
C VAL A 9 13.50 -4.05 -17.83
N LEU A 10 12.91 -4.14 -16.65
CA LEU A 10 11.47 -4.05 -16.49
C LEU A 10 10.91 -2.73 -17.04
N GLY A 11 11.53 -1.60 -16.71
CA GLY A 11 11.12 -0.29 -17.24
C GLY A 11 11.30 -0.17 -18.75
N ILE A 12 12.37 -0.74 -19.31
CA ILE A 12 12.61 -0.81 -20.75
C ILE A 12 11.52 -1.62 -21.45
N VAL A 13 11.20 -2.80 -20.93
CA VAL A 13 10.16 -3.68 -21.49
C VAL A 13 8.79 -2.97 -21.48
N ILE A 14 8.44 -2.34 -20.35
CA ILE A 14 7.19 -1.61 -20.22
C ILE A 14 7.15 -0.43 -21.23
N GLY A 15 8.22 0.35 -21.33
CA GLY A 15 8.32 1.46 -22.27
C GLY A 15 8.22 1.01 -23.73
N ALA A 16 8.80 -0.15 -24.09
CA ALA A 16 8.70 -0.75 -25.41
C ALA A 16 7.28 -1.22 -25.71
N LEU A 17 6.60 -1.87 -24.77
CA LEU A 17 5.20 -2.30 -24.92
C LEU A 17 4.24 -1.11 -25.02
N ALA A 18 4.57 0.02 -24.40
CA ALA A 18 3.81 1.27 -24.49
C ALA A 18 4.02 2.02 -25.84
N GLY A 19 4.88 1.49 -26.73
CA GLY A 19 5.13 2.11 -28.04
C GLY A 19 5.95 3.40 -27.97
N TYR A 20 6.73 3.61 -26.92
CA TYR A 20 7.57 4.80 -26.77
C TYR A 20 8.72 4.79 -27.79
N ASN A 21 9.24 5.97 -28.13
CA ASN A 21 10.47 6.08 -28.90
C ASN A 21 11.70 5.60 -28.09
N LEU A 22 12.80 5.24 -28.74
CA LEU A 22 13.98 4.67 -28.10
C LEU A 22 14.51 5.51 -26.92
N LYS A 23 14.51 6.84 -27.05
CA LYS A 23 14.92 7.75 -25.98
C LYS A 23 14.05 7.61 -24.74
N ASN A 24 12.74 7.59 -24.91
CA ASN A 24 11.78 7.49 -23.83
C ASN A 24 11.79 6.09 -23.19
N ILE A 25 12.01 5.03 -23.97
CA ILE A 25 12.19 3.66 -23.47
C ILE A 25 13.37 3.59 -22.50
N LEU A 26 14.53 4.10 -22.93
CA LEU A 26 15.74 4.11 -22.08
C LEU A 26 15.55 4.99 -20.82
N THR A 27 14.94 6.14 -20.99
CA THR A 27 14.66 7.06 -19.87
C THR A 27 13.69 6.44 -18.87
N SER A 28 12.63 5.80 -19.32
CA SER A 28 11.68 5.05 -18.47
C SER A 28 12.36 3.91 -17.72
N GLY A 29 13.28 3.19 -18.37
CA GLY A 29 14.08 2.17 -17.73
C GLY A 29 14.91 2.71 -16.57
N VAL A 30 15.59 3.83 -16.77
CA VAL A 30 16.40 4.48 -15.74
C VAL A 30 15.52 4.99 -14.59
N TYR A 31 14.45 5.69 -14.89
CA TYR A 31 13.56 6.25 -13.86
C TYR A 31 12.87 5.18 -13.04
N LEU A 32 12.30 4.16 -13.67
CA LEU A 32 11.65 3.07 -12.94
C LEU A 32 12.67 2.25 -12.14
N GLY A 33 13.84 1.96 -12.72
CA GLY A 33 14.92 1.29 -12.01
C GLY A 33 15.39 2.08 -10.79
N ALA A 34 15.59 3.39 -10.92
CA ALA A 34 15.97 4.26 -9.81
C ALA A 34 14.88 4.32 -8.74
N ALA A 35 13.63 4.55 -9.10
CA ALA A 35 12.50 4.62 -8.17
C ALA A 35 12.35 3.33 -7.35
N LEU A 36 12.35 2.17 -8.02
CA LEU A 36 12.22 0.86 -7.37
C LEU A 36 13.40 0.50 -6.45
N VAL A 37 14.55 1.16 -6.60
CA VAL A 37 15.72 0.95 -5.72
C VAL A 37 15.75 2.01 -4.62
N LEU A 38 15.61 3.29 -4.99
CA LEU A 38 15.80 4.40 -4.05
C LEU A 38 14.69 4.50 -3.02
N ILE A 39 13.43 4.37 -3.44
CA ILE A 39 12.30 4.55 -2.50
C ILE A 39 12.33 3.52 -1.36
N PRO A 40 12.43 2.19 -1.61
CA PRO A 40 12.53 1.24 -0.52
C PRO A 40 13.80 1.41 0.32
N LYS A 41 14.93 1.78 -0.31
CA LYS A 41 16.18 1.99 0.42
C LYS A 41 16.11 3.21 1.32
N MET A 42 15.53 4.32 0.88
CA MET A 42 15.33 5.50 1.70
C MET A 42 14.36 5.21 2.86
N ALA A 43 13.29 4.46 2.62
CA ALA A 43 12.39 4.00 3.68
C ALA A 43 13.11 3.12 4.71
N SER A 44 14.01 2.22 4.27
CA SER A 44 14.83 1.39 5.16
C SER A 44 15.77 2.23 6.03
N LEU A 45 16.43 3.25 5.46
CA LEU A 45 17.29 4.16 6.22
C LEU A 45 16.49 4.98 7.24
N LEU A 46 15.29 5.42 6.87
CA LEU A 46 14.38 6.10 7.80
C LEU A 46 14.00 5.18 8.97
N MET A 47 13.71 3.90 8.67
CA MET A 47 13.43 2.89 9.68
C MET A 47 14.61 2.71 10.65
N GLU A 48 15.84 2.55 10.13
CA GLU A 48 17.04 2.42 10.95
C GLU A 48 17.24 3.62 11.89
N GLY A 49 16.89 4.83 11.42
CA GLY A 49 16.95 6.04 12.23
C GLY A 49 15.84 6.15 13.28
N LEU A 50 14.65 5.61 13.01
CA LEU A 50 13.49 5.66 13.91
C LEU A 50 13.47 4.53 14.95
N MET A 51 14.10 3.39 14.68
CA MET A 51 14.13 2.24 15.60
C MET A 51 14.64 2.60 17.00
N PRO A 52 15.78 3.28 17.18
CA PRO A 52 16.26 3.64 18.52
C PRO A 52 15.29 4.54 19.31
N ILE A 53 14.60 5.47 18.58
CA ILE A 53 13.60 6.36 19.17
C ILE A 53 12.39 5.56 19.64
N SER A 54 11.93 4.62 18.83
CA SER A 54 10.81 3.75 19.16
C SER A 54 11.11 2.86 20.35
N GLU A 55 12.31 2.26 20.41
CA GLU A 55 12.77 1.42 21.54
C GLU A 55 12.88 2.24 22.83
N ALA A 56 13.44 3.45 22.76
CA ALA A 56 13.52 4.35 23.90
C ALA A 56 12.14 4.78 24.41
N ALA A 57 11.22 5.10 23.50
CA ALA A 57 9.84 5.44 23.83
C ALA A 57 9.11 4.25 24.48
N GLN A 58 9.29 3.04 23.94
CA GLN A 58 8.70 1.82 24.50
C GLN A 58 9.24 1.53 25.90
N ALA A 59 10.54 1.66 26.12
CA ALA A 59 11.18 1.49 27.44
C ALA A 59 10.68 2.53 28.45
N PHE A 60 10.53 3.80 28.02
CA PHE A 60 10.00 4.86 28.87
C PHE A 60 8.54 4.61 29.27
N ILE A 61 7.69 4.24 28.34
CA ILE A 61 6.26 3.98 28.58
C ILE A 61 6.08 2.74 29.45
N SER A 62 6.82 1.65 29.20
CA SER A 62 6.78 0.43 30.00
C SER A 62 7.19 0.68 31.45
N LYS A 63 8.16 1.55 31.68
CA LYS A 63 8.60 1.96 33.02
C LYS A 63 7.54 2.78 33.75
N ARG A 64 6.88 3.71 33.05
CA ARG A 64 5.92 4.64 33.66
C ARG A 64 4.53 4.04 33.86
N PHE A 65 4.17 3.05 33.08
CA PHE A 65 2.84 2.42 33.07
C PHE A 65 2.90 0.91 33.32
N SER A 66 3.86 0.45 34.11
CA SER A 66 4.09 -0.98 34.40
C SER A 66 2.84 -1.75 34.89
N ASN A 67 1.87 -1.05 35.50
CA ASN A 67 0.63 -1.65 36.00
C ASN A 67 -0.50 -1.78 34.96
N ARG A 68 -0.29 -1.41 33.70
CA ARG A 68 -1.33 -1.42 32.65
C ARG A 68 -1.16 -2.51 31.59
N GLY A 69 -0.28 -3.51 31.85
CA GLY A 69 0.02 -4.57 30.89
C GLY A 69 0.97 -4.13 29.76
N LYS A 70 1.16 -4.99 28.75
CA LYS A 70 2.01 -4.68 27.58
C LYS A 70 1.38 -3.58 26.75
N ILE A 71 2.07 -2.44 26.66
CA ILE A 71 1.67 -1.32 25.81
C ILE A 71 2.43 -1.45 24.49
N TYR A 72 1.71 -1.59 23.39
CA TYR A 72 2.29 -1.60 22.04
C TYR A 72 2.29 -0.20 21.47
N ILE A 73 3.45 0.24 21.01
CA ILE A 73 3.58 1.49 20.26
C ILE A 73 3.37 1.16 18.79
N GLY A 74 2.36 1.76 18.17
CA GLY A 74 2.15 1.67 16.75
C GLY A 74 3.29 2.37 16.00
N LEU A 75 3.96 1.65 15.11
CA LEU A 75 4.96 2.20 14.20
C LEU A 75 4.30 2.46 12.84
N ASP A 76 4.78 3.49 12.14
CA ASP A 76 4.37 3.76 10.77
C ASP A 76 4.72 2.57 9.85
N SER A 77 3.91 2.36 8.83
CA SER A 77 4.15 1.37 7.78
C SER A 77 5.52 1.54 7.11
N ALA A 78 6.04 2.76 7.05
CA ALA A 78 7.39 3.06 6.56
C ALA A 78 8.48 2.23 7.23
N VAL A 79 8.31 1.89 8.51
CA VAL A 79 9.25 1.05 9.27
C VAL A 79 9.30 -0.38 8.72
N GLY A 80 8.15 -0.93 8.32
CA GLY A 80 8.06 -2.30 7.81
C GLY A 80 8.45 -2.46 6.35
N VAL A 81 8.51 -1.37 5.57
CA VAL A 81 8.86 -1.40 4.14
C VAL A 81 10.27 -1.96 3.92
N GLY A 82 11.22 -1.63 4.81
CA GLY A 82 12.60 -2.12 4.73
C GLY A 82 12.80 -3.61 5.06
N HIS A 83 11.76 -4.31 5.54
CA HIS A 83 11.87 -5.71 5.90
C HIS A 83 12.20 -6.59 4.69
N PRO A 84 13.20 -7.51 4.76
CA PRO A 84 13.68 -8.27 3.61
C PRO A 84 12.58 -9.04 2.86
N ILE A 85 11.64 -9.64 3.57
CA ILE A 85 10.53 -10.38 2.96
C ILE A 85 9.61 -9.41 2.21
N THR A 86 9.30 -8.26 2.80
CA THR A 86 8.48 -7.21 2.15
C THR A 86 9.10 -6.77 0.84
N LEU A 87 10.40 -6.47 0.83
CA LEU A 87 11.12 -6.03 -0.37
C LEU A 87 11.20 -7.14 -1.44
N THR A 88 11.45 -8.39 -1.02
CA THR A 88 11.53 -9.51 -1.95
C THR A 88 10.16 -9.78 -2.61
N VAL A 89 9.10 -9.82 -1.82
CA VAL A 89 7.73 -10.03 -2.33
C VAL A 89 7.30 -8.86 -3.20
N ALA A 90 7.61 -7.62 -2.82
CA ALA A 90 7.32 -6.44 -3.62
C ALA A 90 7.97 -6.51 -5.00
N LEU A 91 9.23 -6.93 -5.06
CA LEU A 91 9.95 -7.07 -6.33
C LEU A 91 9.27 -8.08 -7.27
N ILE A 92 8.73 -9.17 -6.73
CA ILE A 92 7.99 -10.17 -7.50
C ILE A 92 6.63 -9.60 -7.94
N LEU A 93 5.95 -8.84 -7.06
CA LEU A 93 4.62 -8.30 -7.35
C LEU A 93 4.62 -7.13 -8.32
N VAL A 94 5.74 -6.43 -8.53
CA VAL A 94 5.83 -5.35 -9.53
C VAL A 94 5.47 -5.83 -10.93
N PRO A 95 6.13 -6.85 -11.53
CA PRO A 95 5.74 -7.36 -12.84
C PRO A 95 4.33 -7.99 -12.82
N VAL A 96 3.96 -8.63 -11.73
CA VAL A 96 2.61 -9.21 -11.57
C VAL A 96 1.54 -8.13 -11.58
N ALA A 97 1.77 -6.97 -10.96
CA ALA A 97 0.84 -5.85 -10.95
C ALA A 97 0.59 -5.30 -12.37
N VAL A 98 1.64 -5.17 -13.17
CA VAL A 98 1.51 -4.75 -14.58
C VAL A 98 0.74 -5.79 -15.38
N PHE A 99 1.06 -7.07 -15.21
CA PHE A 99 0.36 -8.16 -15.88
C PHE A 99 -1.13 -8.20 -15.50
N LEU A 100 -1.45 -8.10 -14.20
CA LEU A 100 -2.83 -8.00 -13.72
C LEU A 100 -3.55 -6.79 -14.31
N ALA A 101 -2.91 -5.63 -14.36
CA ALA A 101 -3.52 -4.42 -14.89
C ALA A 101 -3.95 -4.58 -16.36
N VAL A 102 -3.23 -5.39 -17.14
CA VAL A 102 -3.54 -5.66 -18.55
C VAL A 102 -4.63 -6.73 -18.72
N ILE A 103 -4.59 -7.81 -17.92
CA ILE A 103 -5.48 -8.97 -18.12
C ILE A 103 -6.82 -8.86 -17.38
N LEU A 104 -6.92 -8.03 -16.34
CA LEU A 104 -8.15 -7.89 -15.57
C LEU A 104 -9.24 -7.23 -16.42
N PRO A 105 -10.38 -7.90 -16.67
CA PRO A 105 -11.44 -7.35 -17.48
C PRO A 105 -12.08 -6.13 -16.81
N GLY A 106 -12.28 -5.06 -17.59
CA GLY A 106 -12.88 -3.83 -17.08
C GLY A 106 -11.95 -2.93 -16.25
N ASN A 107 -10.71 -3.33 -16.02
CA ASN A 107 -9.71 -2.47 -15.41
C ASN A 107 -9.27 -1.37 -16.38
N THR A 108 -9.23 -0.13 -15.91
CA THR A 108 -8.79 1.04 -16.71
C THR A 108 -7.51 1.67 -16.13
N VAL A 109 -6.96 1.10 -15.06
CA VAL A 109 -5.80 1.63 -14.35
C VAL A 109 -4.54 0.86 -14.71
N LEU A 110 -3.52 1.57 -15.18
CA LEU A 110 -2.18 1.04 -15.37
C LEU A 110 -1.24 1.70 -14.34
N PRO A 111 -0.82 0.99 -13.28
CA PRO A 111 -0.19 1.59 -12.10
C PRO A 111 1.30 1.85 -12.31
N MET A 112 1.70 2.55 -13.36
CA MET A 112 3.12 2.73 -13.72
C MET A 112 3.91 3.49 -12.66
N ALA A 113 3.40 4.64 -12.22
CA ALA A 113 4.04 5.45 -11.18
C ALA A 113 3.94 4.79 -9.80
N ASP A 114 2.84 4.10 -9.54
CA ASP A 114 2.50 3.51 -8.25
C ASP A 114 3.18 2.16 -7.96
N LEU A 115 3.91 1.59 -8.92
CA LEU A 115 4.65 0.34 -8.71
C LEU A 115 5.65 0.45 -7.54
N SER A 116 6.16 1.65 -7.27
CA SER A 116 7.05 1.92 -6.14
C SER A 116 6.35 1.87 -4.78
N CYS A 117 5.02 1.95 -4.76
CA CYS A 117 4.20 1.91 -3.53
C CYS A 117 3.82 0.48 -3.12
N ILE A 118 4.03 -0.52 -3.96
CA ILE A 118 3.72 -1.94 -3.64
C ILE A 118 4.34 -2.40 -2.31
N PRO A 119 5.59 -2.04 -1.93
CA PRO A 119 6.15 -2.40 -0.64
C PRO A 119 5.32 -1.91 0.55
N TYR A 120 4.71 -0.72 0.46
CA TYR A 120 3.87 -0.15 1.53
C TYR A 120 2.57 -0.95 1.74
N MET A 121 1.97 -1.43 0.67
CA MET A 121 0.81 -2.35 0.76
C MET A 121 1.19 -3.67 1.45
N LEU A 122 2.37 -4.20 1.16
CA LEU A 122 2.84 -5.46 1.70
C LEU A 122 3.23 -5.42 3.17
N VAL A 123 3.55 -4.26 3.71
CA VAL A 123 3.92 -4.09 5.13
C VAL A 123 2.84 -4.64 6.06
N LEU A 124 1.57 -4.48 5.71
CA LEU A 124 0.46 -5.03 6.49
C LEU A 124 0.22 -6.52 6.20
N ILE A 125 0.47 -6.96 4.96
CA ILE A 125 0.22 -8.35 4.53
C ILE A 125 1.25 -9.31 5.12
N VAL A 126 2.53 -8.95 5.08
CA VAL A 126 3.63 -9.83 5.52
C VAL A 126 3.50 -10.29 6.97
N PRO A 127 3.23 -9.41 7.96
CA PRO A 127 3.01 -9.85 9.34
C PRO A 127 1.76 -10.71 9.50
N LEU A 128 0.66 -10.40 8.80
CA LEU A 128 -0.60 -11.14 8.87
C LEU A 128 -0.45 -12.60 8.42
N VAL A 129 0.45 -12.86 7.47
CA VAL A 129 0.74 -14.21 6.99
C VAL A 129 1.91 -14.87 7.71
N GLY A 130 2.34 -14.33 8.85
CA GLY A 130 3.43 -14.85 9.68
C GLY A 130 4.81 -14.78 9.02
N GLY A 131 5.06 -13.79 8.17
CA GLY A 131 6.33 -13.63 7.46
C GLY A 131 6.57 -14.66 6.34
N ASN A 132 5.57 -15.44 5.95
CA ASN A 132 5.70 -16.42 4.89
C ASN A 132 5.63 -15.75 3.52
N GLY A 133 6.76 -15.72 2.78
CA GLY A 133 6.86 -15.04 1.49
C GLY A 133 5.91 -15.58 0.43
N PHE A 134 5.69 -16.91 0.36
CA PHE A 134 4.77 -17.50 -0.61
C PHE A 134 3.30 -17.08 -0.34
N ARG A 135 2.87 -17.15 0.92
CA ARG A 135 1.55 -16.67 1.31
C ARG A 135 1.40 -15.18 1.08
N ALA A 136 2.46 -14.40 1.32
CA ALA A 136 2.47 -12.97 1.07
C ALA A 136 2.32 -12.64 -0.43
N ILE A 137 2.93 -13.43 -1.34
CA ILE A 137 2.75 -13.27 -2.78
C ILE A 137 1.30 -13.53 -3.16
N ILE A 138 0.70 -14.64 -2.74
CA ILE A 138 -0.69 -14.97 -3.09
C ILE A 138 -1.66 -13.90 -2.57
N THR A 139 -1.53 -13.54 -1.28
CA THR A 139 -2.37 -12.51 -0.68
C THR A 139 -2.15 -11.15 -1.35
N GLY A 140 -0.91 -10.84 -1.71
CA GLY A 140 -0.56 -9.62 -2.44
C GLY A 140 -1.17 -9.56 -3.83
N ILE A 141 -1.21 -10.68 -4.57
CA ILE A 141 -1.89 -10.76 -5.88
C ILE A 141 -3.39 -10.45 -5.73
N ILE A 142 -4.04 -11.04 -4.74
CA ILE A 142 -5.47 -10.81 -4.47
C ILE A 142 -5.71 -9.34 -4.09
N ALA A 143 -4.86 -8.78 -3.22
CA ALA A 143 -4.94 -7.39 -2.80
C ALA A 143 -4.72 -6.42 -3.97
N LEU A 144 -3.74 -6.70 -4.85
CA LEU A 144 -3.50 -5.92 -6.06
C LEU A 144 -4.68 -5.95 -7.03
N ALA A 145 -5.24 -7.14 -7.29
CA ALA A 145 -6.40 -7.27 -8.15
C ALA A 145 -7.60 -6.48 -7.61
N GLY A 146 -7.88 -6.61 -6.30
CA GLY A 146 -8.92 -5.81 -5.63
C GLY A 146 -8.63 -4.32 -5.69
N GLY A 147 -7.38 -3.92 -5.45
CA GLY A 147 -6.93 -2.54 -5.51
C GLY A 147 -7.10 -1.91 -6.90
N LEU A 148 -6.79 -2.64 -7.97
CA LEU A 148 -6.99 -2.21 -9.35
C LEU A 148 -8.47 -1.97 -9.67
N TYR A 149 -9.37 -2.85 -9.23
CA TYR A 149 -10.81 -2.65 -9.41
C TYR A 149 -11.32 -1.47 -8.60
N ILE A 150 -10.90 -1.31 -7.35
CA ILE A 150 -11.27 -0.17 -6.51
C ILE A 150 -10.80 1.14 -7.14
N SER A 151 -9.55 1.19 -7.59
CA SER A 151 -8.98 2.38 -8.24
C SER A 151 -9.68 2.71 -9.56
N THR A 152 -10.08 1.69 -10.34
CA THR A 152 -10.89 1.85 -11.55
C THR A 152 -12.25 2.47 -11.23
N ASP A 153 -12.91 1.96 -10.19
CA ASP A 153 -14.22 2.42 -9.75
C ASP A 153 -14.19 3.86 -9.20
N LEU A 154 -13.11 4.24 -8.54
CA LEU A 154 -12.91 5.59 -7.99
C LEU A 154 -12.24 6.56 -8.97
N ALA A 155 -11.82 6.12 -10.15
CA ALA A 155 -11.09 6.95 -11.11
C ALA A 155 -11.82 8.25 -11.48
N ALA A 156 -13.14 8.20 -11.68
CA ALA A 156 -13.93 9.38 -12.00
C ALA A 156 -13.91 10.42 -10.86
N VAL A 157 -13.98 9.97 -9.61
CA VAL A 157 -13.92 10.83 -8.43
C VAL A 157 -12.54 11.44 -8.28
N THR A 158 -11.50 10.61 -8.36
CA THR A 158 -10.11 11.05 -8.28
C THR A 158 -9.82 12.11 -9.34
N THR A 159 -10.29 11.89 -10.57
CA THR A 159 -10.15 12.84 -11.67
C THR A 159 -10.86 14.16 -11.38
N SER A 160 -12.10 14.11 -10.90
CA SER A 160 -12.86 15.33 -10.58
C SER A 160 -12.22 16.14 -9.44
N VAL A 161 -11.72 15.47 -8.41
CA VAL A 161 -11.00 16.11 -7.31
C VAL A 161 -9.69 16.75 -7.80
N ALA A 162 -8.90 16.03 -8.61
CA ALA A 162 -7.65 16.54 -9.16
C ALA A 162 -7.87 17.80 -10.00
N HIS A 163 -8.88 17.83 -10.86
CA HIS A 163 -9.26 19.02 -11.62
C HIS A 163 -9.73 20.18 -10.74
N THR A 164 -10.34 19.89 -9.60
CA THR A 164 -10.77 20.94 -8.65
C THR A 164 -9.59 21.54 -7.90
N VAL A 165 -8.60 20.72 -7.57
CA VAL A 165 -7.42 21.15 -6.78
C VAL A 165 -6.41 21.90 -7.65
N ASP A 166 -6.13 21.41 -8.84
CA ASP A 166 -5.15 22.01 -9.76
C ASP A 166 -5.57 21.81 -11.23
N ALA A 167 -6.52 22.63 -11.67
CA ALA A 167 -7.04 22.60 -13.04
C ALA A 167 -5.96 22.91 -14.09
N ALA A 168 -4.92 23.66 -13.73
CA ALA A 168 -3.87 24.04 -14.68
C ALA A 168 -2.96 22.87 -15.01
N THR A 169 -2.54 22.11 -14.00
CA THR A 169 -1.67 20.95 -14.16
C THR A 169 -2.39 19.77 -14.83
N TYR A 170 -3.68 19.58 -14.53
CA TYR A 170 -4.46 18.45 -15.06
C TYR A 170 -5.31 18.77 -16.28
N ASN A 171 -5.07 19.94 -16.93
CA ASN A 171 -5.80 20.33 -18.13
C ASN A 171 -5.58 19.31 -19.26
N GLY A 172 -6.68 18.81 -19.83
CA GLY A 172 -6.64 17.82 -20.91
C GLY A 172 -6.42 16.37 -20.47
N VAL A 173 -6.23 16.12 -19.17
CA VAL A 173 -6.14 14.75 -18.66
C VAL A 173 -7.54 14.18 -18.48
N THR A 174 -7.82 13.07 -19.17
CA THR A 174 -9.16 12.45 -19.19
C THR A 174 -9.42 11.54 -17.99
N GLN A 175 -8.39 10.91 -17.44
CA GLN A 175 -8.50 10.03 -16.30
C GLN A 175 -7.25 10.08 -15.42
N ILE A 176 -7.48 10.26 -14.14
CA ILE A 176 -6.47 10.20 -13.07
C ILE A 176 -6.87 9.09 -12.10
N SER A 177 -5.95 8.19 -11.83
CA SER A 177 -6.16 7.09 -10.89
C SER A 177 -4.84 6.68 -10.27
N SER A 178 -4.88 6.17 -9.04
CA SER A 178 -3.72 5.70 -8.29
C SER A 178 -4.11 4.48 -7.48
N ILE A 179 -3.27 3.44 -7.45
CA ILE A 179 -3.43 2.33 -6.51
C ILE A 179 -2.89 2.68 -5.12
N CYS A 180 -2.00 3.66 -5.02
CA CYS A 180 -1.50 4.16 -3.74
C CYS A 180 -2.60 4.79 -2.91
N ASP A 181 -3.34 5.70 -3.53
CA ASP A 181 -4.32 6.54 -2.85
C ASP A 181 -5.75 6.02 -3.06
N GLY A 182 -6.03 5.42 -4.22
CA GLY A 182 -7.34 4.96 -4.63
C GLY A 182 -7.69 3.51 -4.31
N ALA A 183 -6.72 2.67 -3.92
CA ALA A 183 -6.95 1.23 -3.72
C ALA A 183 -7.41 0.84 -2.31
N ASN A 184 -7.70 1.79 -1.43
CA ASN A 184 -8.10 1.50 -0.06
C ASN A 184 -9.55 0.99 0.01
N PRO A 185 -9.79 -0.28 0.40
CA PRO A 185 -11.12 -0.86 0.40
C PRO A 185 -12.06 -0.22 1.44
N LEU A 186 -11.51 0.30 2.55
CA LEU A 186 -12.33 0.97 3.56
C LEU A 186 -12.82 2.33 3.07
N THR A 187 -11.95 3.12 2.46
CA THR A 187 -12.31 4.40 1.84
C THR A 187 -13.35 4.20 0.74
N TRP A 188 -13.15 3.20 -0.11
CA TRP A 188 -14.09 2.83 -1.16
C TRP A 188 -15.47 2.44 -0.58
N LEU A 189 -15.50 1.62 0.46
CA LEU A 189 -16.74 1.21 1.12
C LEU A 189 -17.51 2.40 1.70
N ILE A 190 -16.82 3.31 2.40
CA ILE A 190 -17.41 4.52 2.98
C ILE A 190 -17.96 5.43 1.87
N TYR A 191 -17.18 5.65 0.81
CA TYR A 191 -17.59 6.45 -0.33
C TYR A 191 -18.84 5.86 -1.01
N ARG A 192 -18.85 4.56 -1.29
CA ARG A 192 -19.98 3.87 -1.92
C ARG A 192 -21.22 3.90 -1.03
N ALA A 193 -21.07 3.65 0.26
CA ALA A 193 -22.18 3.74 1.21
C ALA A 193 -22.77 5.15 1.26
N GLY A 194 -21.93 6.18 1.29
CA GLY A 194 -22.37 7.57 1.28
C GLY A 194 -23.11 7.97 0.01
N ASN A 195 -22.69 7.45 -1.14
CA ASN A 195 -23.39 7.69 -2.43
C ASN A 195 -24.71 6.92 -2.55
N LEU A 196 -24.85 5.77 -1.89
CA LEU A 196 -26.11 5.04 -1.88
C LEU A 196 -27.17 5.74 -1.04
N SER A 197 -26.89 6.01 0.21
CA SER A 197 -27.79 6.73 1.12
C SER A 197 -27.11 7.02 2.47
N ILE A 198 -27.63 7.99 3.19
CA ILE A 198 -27.21 8.30 4.56
C ILE A 198 -27.43 7.11 5.52
N VAL A 199 -28.46 6.29 5.22
CA VAL A 199 -28.76 5.08 5.99
C VAL A 199 -27.68 4.02 5.78
N ALA A 200 -27.22 3.81 4.53
CA ALA A 200 -26.13 2.90 4.24
C ALA A 200 -24.83 3.30 4.93
N LEU A 201 -24.51 4.60 4.94
CA LEU A 201 -23.37 5.12 5.67
C LEU A 201 -23.48 4.90 7.18
N ALA A 202 -24.66 5.12 7.76
CA ALA A 202 -24.93 4.85 9.18
C ALA A 202 -24.76 3.34 9.51
N VAL A 203 -25.22 2.44 8.64
CA VAL A 203 -25.03 0.99 8.80
C VAL A 203 -23.56 0.61 8.82
N VAL A 204 -22.76 1.14 7.88
CA VAL A 204 -21.30 0.93 7.86
C VAL A 204 -20.66 1.45 9.16
N GLY A 205 -21.08 2.61 9.65
CA GLY A 205 -20.62 3.17 10.92
C GLY A 205 -20.95 2.27 12.12
N VAL A 206 -22.18 1.75 12.19
CA VAL A 206 -22.60 0.82 13.26
C VAL A 206 -21.79 -0.48 13.21
N ILE A 207 -21.58 -1.04 12.03
CA ILE A 207 -20.75 -2.25 11.85
C ILE A 207 -19.32 -1.99 12.31
N ALA A 208 -18.73 -0.86 11.94
CA ALA A 208 -17.38 -0.48 12.34
C ALA A 208 -17.27 -0.34 13.87
N LEU A 209 -18.22 0.31 14.52
CA LEU A 209 -18.28 0.43 15.98
C LEU A 209 -18.46 -0.92 16.67
N ALA A 210 -19.31 -1.80 16.14
CA ALA A 210 -19.50 -3.15 16.66
C ALA A 210 -18.20 -3.98 16.56
N LEU A 211 -17.50 -3.93 15.42
CA LEU A 211 -16.21 -4.59 15.24
C LEU A 211 -15.14 -4.03 16.18
N ALA A 212 -15.09 -2.71 16.35
CA ALA A 212 -14.16 -2.07 17.28
C ALA A 212 -14.42 -2.52 18.73
N PHE A 213 -15.69 -2.61 19.13
CA PHE A 213 -16.09 -3.08 20.46
C PHE A 213 -15.73 -4.56 20.68
N LEU A 214 -15.99 -5.43 19.69
CA LEU A 214 -15.60 -6.84 19.75
C LEU A 214 -14.09 -7.04 19.81
N ASN A 215 -13.35 -6.26 19.02
CA ASN A 215 -11.90 -6.29 19.05
C ASN A 215 -11.34 -5.83 20.40
N ARG A 216 -11.90 -4.76 20.98
CA ARG A 216 -11.56 -4.30 22.33
C ARG A 216 -11.76 -5.41 23.36
N GLN A 217 -12.90 -6.12 23.30
CA GLN A 217 -13.15 -7.23 24.23
C GLN A 217 -12.13 -8.37 24.08
N ARG A 218 -11.74 -8.70 22.83
CA ARG A 218 -10.70 -9.73 22.57
C ARG A 218 -9.35 -9.33 23.15
N ILE A 219 -8.94 -8.06 22.96
CA ILE A 219 -7.68 -7.54 23.50
C ILE A 219 -7.69 -7.60 25.04
N ILE A 220 -8.78 -7.19 25.68
CA ILE A 220 -8.90 -7.24 27.15
C ILE A 220 -8.84 -8.68 27.65
N LYS A 221 -9.53 -9.63 27.00
CA LYS A 221 -9.48 -11.05 27.37
C LYS A 221 -8.08 -11.64 27.18
N ALA A 222 -7.38 -11.31 26.10
CA ALA A 222 -6.01 -11.77 25.88
C ALA A 222 -5.03 -11.22 26.95
N ALA A 223 -5.17 -9.95 27.30
CA ALA A 223 -4.35 -9.34 28.35
C ALA A 223 -4.57 -9.98 29.74
N HIS A 224 -5.79 -10.39 30.06
CA HIS A 224 -6.08 -11.12 31.33
C HIS A 224 -5.56 -12.56 31.30
N ALA A 225 -5.56 -13.22 30.14
CA ALA A 225 -5.03 -14.58 30.00
C ALA A 225 -3.49 -14.64 30.10
N GLU A 226 -2.79 -13.55 29.80
CA GLU A 226 -1.32 -13.45 29.96
C GLU A 226 -0.91 -13.11 31.42
N GLN A 227 -1.85 -12.72 32.28
CA GLN A 227 -1.58 -12.40 33.71
C GLN A 227 -1.83 -13.55 34.67
N ASN A 228 -2.49 -14.62 34.21
CA ASN A 228 -2.71 -15.87 34.95
C ASN A 228 -1.78 -16.98 34.44
#